data_fd3c4695d0c236aac416f2030c92ba2e
#
_entry.id   fd3c4695d0c236aac416f2030c92ba2e
#
_cell.length_a   1.000
_cell.length_b   1.000
_cell.length_c   1.000
_cell.angle_alpha   90.00
_cell.angle_beta   90.00
_cell.angle_gamma   90.00
#
_symmetry.space_group_name_H-M   'P 1'
#
loop_
_entity.id
_entity.type
_entity.pdbx_description
1 polymer ?
#
loop_
_entity_poly.entity_id
_entity_poly.type
_entity_poly.pdbx_seq_one_letter_code
_entity_poly.pdbx_strand_id
1 'polypeptide(L)'
;GLHALIEQIRRDYRDPGLKVDIIAHSNGGLIARYYLQYGPQSGETRPQPKPWTEGGQRIRRLVMLGTPNLGSIISVKRLYQGYDMGLRTVPAEIMAQFATPFETLPLPGAVALIDANATPVPLDLYDIDLWMKNRWSVFSEQTQARMHPRALAAAQAVFRNNLEQARHFQTALAVPMPDTPTEVALFGGDCSQTESRAVLEGTSGSYHLAFSEDQIRVRRQNVNYRELLSAPGDGLVTRESASARKAFDYLSAAPRQELFPVAQTTFFCERHSLLTGNPFFQNNLLYFIFH
;
A
#
# COMPACT_ATOMS: atom_id res chain seq x y z
N GLY A 1 -13.27 -4.10 16.15
CA GLY A 1 -12.02 -4.22 15.40
C GLY A 1 -10.98 -5.06 16.11
N LEU A 2 -9.71 -5.08 15.59
CA LEU A 2 -8.63 -5.95 16.04
C LEU A 2 -8.39 -5.92 17.56
N HIS A 3 -8.33 -4.72 18.16
CA HIS A 3 -8.17 -4.57 19.62
C HIS A 3 -9.27 -5.28 20.42
N ALA A 4 -10.53 -5.07 20.05
CA ALA A 4 -11.64 -5.71 20.74
C ALA A 4 -11.58 -7.25 20.67
N LEU A 5 -11.12 -7.80 19.54
CA LEU A 5 -10.91 -9.24 19.37
C LEU A 5 -9.79 -9.74 20.29
N ILE A 6 -8.64 -9.06 20.35
CA ILE A 6 -7.52 -9.44 21.24
C ILE A 6 -7.95 -9.39 22.70
N GLU A 7 -8.64 -8.34 23.13
CA GLU A 7 -9.13 -8.23 24.51
C GLU A 7 -10.24 -9.27 24.81
N GLN A 8 -11.03 -9.69 23.82
CA GLN A 8 -11.98 -10.79 23.96
C GLN A 8 -11.23 -12.12 24.21
N ILE A 9 -10.20 -12.42 23.38
CA ILE A 9 -9.39 -13.63 23.54
C ILE A 9 -8.76 -13.67 24.95
N ARG A 10 -8.19 -12.56 25.45
CA ARG A 10 -7.64 -12.47 26.81
C ARG A 10 -8.67 -12.80 27.89
N ARG A 11 -9.90 -12.31 27.74
CA ARG A 11 -11.00 -12.63 28.67
C ARG A 11 -11.40 -14.10 28.63
N ASP A 12 -11.52 -14.66 27.42
CA ASP A 12 -11.95 -16.06 27.22
C ASP A 12 -10.94 -17.04 27.81
N TYR A 13 -9.65 -16.74 27.66
CA TYR A 13 -8.55 -17.53 28.26
C TYR A 13 -8.25 -17.15 29.72
N ARG A 14 -8.93 -16.13 30.27
CA ARG A 14 -8.69 -15.59 31.62
C ARG A 14 -7.21 -15.26 31.90
N ASP A 15 -6.52 -14.77 30.86
CA ASP A 15 -5.11 -14.40 30.91
C ASP A 15 -4.93 -12.98 30.36
N PRO A 16 -4.82 -11.97 31.23
CA PRO A 16 -4.59 -10.59 30.82
C PRO A 16 -3.18 -10.37 30.22
N GLY A 17 -2.26 -11.29 30.45
CA GLY A 17 -0.88 -11.27 29.91
C GLY A 17 -0.74 -11.99 28.57
N LEU A 18 -1.79 -12.69 28.10
CA LEU A 18 -1.76 -13.44 26.86
C LEU A 18 -1.40 -12.55 25.68
N LYS A 19 -0.45 -13.00 24.87
CA LYS A 19 -0.09 -12.38 23.59
C LYS A 19 -0.58 -13.24 22.44
N VAL A 20 -1.06 -12.59 21.38
CA VAL A 20 -1.50 -13.27 20.16
C VAL A 20 -0.42 -13.22 19.08
N ASP A 21 -0.43 -14.19 18.17
CA ASP A 21 0.28 -14.11 16.91
C ASP A 21 -0.70 -13.60 15.85
N ILE A 22 -0.26 -12.65 15.04
CA ILE A 22 -1.05 -12.09 13.93
C ILE A 22 -0.42 -12.52 12.62
N ILE A 23 -1.21 -13.22 11.79
CA ILE A 23 -0.85 -13.55 10.42
C ILE A 23 -1.72 -12.67 9.51
N ALA A 24 -1.10 -11.74 8.82
CA ALA A 24 -1.79 -10.73 8.04
C ALA A 24 -1.37 -10.79 6.55
N HIS A 25 -2.35 -10.79 5.66
CA HIS A 25 -2.14 -10.80 4.22
C HIS A 25 -2.46 -9.42 3.64
N SER A 26 -1.63 -8.96 2.72
CA SER A 26 -1.87 -7.74 1.92
C SER A 26 -2.08 -6.50 2.81
N ASN A 27 -3.12 -5.70 2.58
CA ASN A 27 -3.48 -4.53 3.40
C ASN A 27 -3.64 -4.86 4.89
N GLY A 28 -4.02 -6.09 5.23
CA GLY A 28 -4.13 -6.53 6.62
C GLY A 28 -2.84 -6.35 7.42
N GLY A 29 -1.67 -6.47 6.76
CA GLY A 29 -0.37 -6.23 7.38
C GLY A 29 -0.15 -4.76 7.74
N LEU A 30 -0.61 -3.82 6.92
CA LEU A 30 -0.57 -2.39 7.24
C LEU A 30 -1.43 -2.06 8.45
N ILE A 31 -2.64 -2.63 8.52
CA ILE A 31 -3.55 -2.47 9.66
C ILE A 31 -2.94 -3.05 10.94
N ALA A 32 -2.34 -4.24 10.87
CA ALA A 32 -1.71 -4.89 12.02
C ALA A 32 -0.47 -4.10 12.49
N ARG A 33 0.35 -3.60 11.57
CA ARG A 33 1.50 -2.75 11.86
C ARG A 33 1.08 -1.42 12.50
N TYR A 34 0.04 -0.78 11.97
CA TYR A 34 -0.53 0.44 12.54
C TYR A 34 -1.02 0.19 13.98
N TYR A 35 -1.74 -0.93 14.19
CA TYR A 35 -2.22 -1.31 15.51
C TYR A 35 -1.04 -1.58 16.48
N LEU A 36 0.00 -2.29 16.05
CA LEU A 36 1.19 -2.55 16.86
C LEU A 36 1.85 -1.23 17.31
N GLN A 37 1.92 -0.25 16.42
CA GLN A 37 2.65 1.00 16.67
C GLN A 37 1.81 2.07 17.37
N TYR A 38 0.51 2.13 17.11
CA TYR A 38 -0.37 3.23 17.54
C TYR A 38 -1.60 2.78 18.34
N GLY A 39 -1.85 1.47 18.43
CA GLY A 39 -2.97 0.93 19.17
C GLY A 39 -4.34 1.18 18.56
N PRO A 40 -5.40 0.98 19.35
CA PRO A 40 -6.75 1.28 18.92
C PRO A 40 -6.95 2.79 18.84
N GLN A 41 -7.19 3.30 17.64
CA GLN A 41 -7.56 4.70 17.48
C GLN A 41 -9.08 4.83 17.68
N SER A 42 -9.47 5.67 18.62
CA SER A 42 -10.88 6.03 18.82
C SER A 42 -11.21 7.21 17.91
N GLY A 43 -11.77 6.93 16.71
CA GLY A 43 -12.58 7.88 15.93
C GLY A 43 -12.05 9.27 15.57
N GLU A 44 -11.03 9.75 16.22
CA GLU A 44 -10.41 11.03 15.93
C GLU A 44 -9.21 10.85 15.01
N THR A 45 -9.31 11.33 13.80
CA THR A 45 -8.21 11.50 12.85
C THR A 45 -7.21 12.50 13.42
N ARG A 46 -6.21 12.02 14.14
CA ARG A 46 -5.10 12.87 14.55
C ARG A 46 -4.06 12.88 13.44
N PRO A 47 -3.58 14.06 13.02
CA PRO A 47 -2.55 14.15 11.98
C PRO A 47 -1.26 13.39 12.32
N GLN A 48 -0.97 13.20 13.60
CA GLN A 48 0.18 12.43 14.09
C GLN A 48 -0.26 11.61 15.32
N PRO A 49 -0.55 10.31 15.15
CA PRO A 49 -0.85 9.44 16.28
C PRO A 49 0.39 9.29 17.16
N LYS A 50 0.17 9.24 18.48
CA LYS A 50 1.26 9.02 19.42
C LYS A 50 1.63 7.53 19.43
N PRO A 51 2.93 7.18 19.50
CA PRO A 51 3.36 5.79 19.67
C PRO A 51 2.70 5.15 20.90
N TRP A 52 2.27 3.90 20.73
CA TRP A 52 1.61 3.12 21.75
C TRP A 52 2.52 2.00 22.24
N THR A 53 2.96 2.10 23.48
CA THR A 53 3.95 1.17 24.04
C THR A 53 3.39 -0.22 24.38
N GLU A 54 2.06 -0.37 24.42
CA GLU A 54 1.41 -1.63 24.80
C GLU A 54 1.21 -2.62 23.64
N GLY A 55 1.54 -2.24 22.40
CA GLY A 55 1.41 -3.13 21.23
C GLY A 55 2.19 -4.44 21.41
N GLY A 56 3.45 -4.34 21.81
CA GLY A 56 4.30 -5.49 22.07
C GLY A 56 3.91 -6.33 23.31
N GLN A 57 3.02 -5.83 24.16
CA GLN A 57 2.42 -6.60 25.26
C GLN A 57 1.22 -7.43 24.80
N ARG A 58 0.68 -7.17 23.60
CA ARG A 58 -0.49 -7.84 23.03
C ARG A 58 -0.15 -8.74 21.85
N ILE A 59 0.90 -8.41 21.13
CA ILE A 59 1.32 -9.15 19.93
C ILE A 59 2.69 -9.78 20.23
N ARG A 60 2.75 -11.11 20.16
CA ARG A 60 4.01 -11.86 20.29
C ARG A 60 4.74 -11.83 18.95
N ARG A 61 4.06 -12.23 17.88
CA ARG A 61 4.59 -12.30 16.53
C ARG A 61 3.64 -11.65 15.51
N LEU A 62 4.21 -10.91 14.58
CA LEU A 62 3.50 -10.34 13.44
C LEU A 62 4.09 -10.89 12.14
N VAL A 63 3.32 -11.70 11.44
CA VAL A 63 3.66 -12.20 10.10
C VAL A 63 2.92 -11.37 9.06
N MET A 64 3.64 -10.72 8.17
CA MET A 64 3.09 -9.95 7.05
C MET A 64 3.41 -10.65 5.74
N LEU A 65 2.36 -11.03 5.00
CA LEU A 65 2.44 -11.78 3.74
C LEU A 65 1.96 -10.90 2.59
N GLY A 66 2.83 -10.58 1.63
CA GLY A 66 2.50 -9.74 0.49
C GLY A 66 1.99 -8.34 0.89
N THR A 67 2.43 -7.83 2.04
CA THR A 67 2.00 -6.52 2.54
C THR A 67 2.72 -5.40 1.79
N PRO A 68 2.00 -4.41 1.20
CA PRO A 68 2.59 -3.29 0.50
C PRO A 68 3.13 -2.23 1.50
N ASN A 69 4.22 -2.55 2.21
CA ASN A 69 4.77 -1.70 3.27
C ASN A 69 5.23 -0.32 2.80
N LEU A 70 5.54 -0.17 1.52
CA LEU A 70 5.87 1.11 0.89
C LEU A 70 4.75 1.59 -0.07
N GLY A 71 3.59 0.93 -0.03
CA GLY A 71 2.49 1.13 -0.97
C GLY A 71 2.68 0.43 -2.30
N SER A 72 1.78 0.70 -3.24
CA SER A 72 1.76 0.11 -4.58
C SER A 72 1.24 1.08 -5.63
N ILE A 73 1.93 1.17 -6.77
CA ILE A 73 1.48 1.96 -7.93
C ILE A 73 0.17 1.40 -8.52
N ILE A 74 -0.11 0.10 -8.32
CA ILE A 74 -1.35 -0.53 -8.76
C ILE A 74 -2.57 0.11 -8.07
N SER A 75 -2.41 0.63 -6.87
CA SER A 75 -3.46 1.37 -6.17
C SER A 75 -3.78 2.69 -6.86
N VAL A 76 -2.78 3.41 -7.36
CA VAL A 76 -2.94 4.59 -8.21
C VAL A 76 -3.67 4.20 -9.49
N LYS A 77 -3.23 3.13 -10.16
CA LYS A 77 -3.86 2.61 -11.39
C LYS A 77 -5.33 2.29 -11.17
N ARG A 78 -5.69 1.61 -10.08
CA ARG A 78 -7.08 1.26 -9.73
C ARG A 78 -7.95 2.49 -9.50
N LEU A 79 -7.44 3.50 -8.84
CA LEU A 79 -8.15 4.76 -8.63
C LEU A 79 -8.23 5.60 -9.92
N TYR A 80 -7.24 5.50 -10.81
CA TYR A 80 -7.18 6.26 -12.04
C TYR A 80 -8.06 5.68 -13.15
N GLN A 81 -7.96 4.37 -13.43
CA GLN A 81 -8.62 3.72 -14.58
C GLN A 81 -9.53 2.55 -14.21
N GLY A 82 -9.65 2.21 -12.91
CA GLY A 82 -10.43 1.07 -12.44
C GLY A 82 -9.61 -0.21 -12.34
N TYR A 83 -10.32 -1.32 -12.17
CA TYR A 83 -9.72 -2.65 -12.00
C TYR A 83 -10.27 -3.62 -13.04
N ASP A 84 -9.39 -4.16 -13.86
CA ASP A 84 -9.73 -5.15 -14.87
C ASP A 84 -9.81 -6.55 -14.24
N MET A 85 -10.96 -7.20 -14.44
CA MET A 85 -11.25 -8.58 -14.02
C MET A 85 -11.35 -9.53 -15.22
N GLY A 86 -10.65 -9.25 -16.29
CA GLY A 86 -10.67 -10.00 -17.55
C GLY A 86 -11.84 -9.59 -18.44
N LEU A 87 -13.00 -10.23 -18.31
CA LEU A 87 -14.19 -9.91 -19.13
C LEU A 87 -14.96 -8.66 -18.65
N ARG A 88 -14.65 -8.13 -17.49
CA ARG A 88 -15.31 -6.96 -16.90
C ARG A 88 -14.29 -6.06 -16.22
N THR A 89 -14.51 -4.76 -16.32
CA THR A 89 -13.73 -3.75 -15.59
C THR A 89 -14.59 -3.15 -14.49
N VAL A 90 -14.09 -3.14 -13.25
CA VAL A 90 -14.68 -2.36 -12.16
C VAL A 90 -14.25 -0.91 -12.36
N PRO A 91 -15.17 0.02 -12.62
CA PRO A 91 -14.82 1.41 -12.90
C PRO A 91 -14.09 2.10 -11.74
N ALA A 92 -13.29 3.12 -12.04
CA ALA A 92 -12.51 3.87 -11.05
C ALA A 92 -13.40 4.49 -9.95
N GLU A 93 -14.58 4.99 -10.31
CA GLU A 93 -15.55 5.54 -9.35
C GLU A 93 -16.11 4.51 -8.37
N ILE A 94 -16.12 3.24 -8.73
CA ILE A 94 -16.48 2.14 -7.81
C ILE A 94 -15.29 1.79 -6.92
N MET A 95 -14.07 1.69 -7.50
CA MET A 95 -12.84 1.47 -6.73
C MET A 95 -12.65 2.55 -5.67
N ALA A 96 -13.00 3.79 -5.97
CA ALA A 96 -12.92 4.94 -5.06
C ALA A 96 -13.92 4.90 -3.88
N GLN A 97 -14.87 3.97 -3.84
CA GLN A 97 -15.75 3.78 -2.67
C GLN A 97 -15.10 2.94 -1.56
N PHE A 98 -13.98 2.27 -1.84
CA PHE A 98 -13.29 1.42 -0.87
C PHE A 98 -12.08 2.13 -0.31
N ALA A 99 -11.80 1.99 1.00
CA ALA A 99 -10.62 2.57 1.64
C ALA A 99 -9.31 1.94 1.16
N THR A 100 -9.30 0.62 0.91
CA THR A 100 -8.09 -0.15 0.59
C THR A 100 -7.23 0.42 -0.55
N PRO A 101 -7.77 0.85 -1.72
CA PRO A 101 -6.93 1.45 -2.75
C PRO A 101 -6.21 2.74 -2.30
N PHE A 102 -6.79 3.49 -1.38
CA PHE A 102 -6.16 4.69 -0.82
C PHE A 102 -5.13 4.33 0.25
N GLU A 103 -5.45 3.40 1.15
CA GLU A 103 -4.56 2.93 2.21
C GLU A 103 -3.29 2.25 1.68
N THR A 104 -3.32 1.79 0.43
CA THR A 104 -2.19 1.13 -0.23
C THR A 104 -1.53 1.98 -1.32
N LEU A 105 -1.83 3.29 -1.39
CA LEU A 105 -1.09 4.23 -2.23
C LEU A 105 0.40 4.27 -1.83
N PRO A 106 1.31 4.58 -2.76
CA PRO A 106 2.73 4.78 -2.44
C PRO A 106 2.90 5.75 -1.26
N LEU A 107 3.87 5.47 -0.38
CA LEU A 107 4.16 6.33 0.78
C LEU A 107 4.33 7.79 0.35
N PRO A 108 3.93 8.76 1.18
CA PRO A 108 4.20 10.17 0.92
C PRO A 108 5.70 10.41 0.66
N GLY A 109 6.01 11.10 -0.45
CA GLY A 109 7.39 11.33 -0.88
C GLY A 109 8.06 10.18 -1.62
N ALA A 110 7.37 9.05 -1.85
CA ALA A 110 7.90 7.99 -2.71
C ALA A 110 7.91 8.43 -4.19
N VAL A 111 8.97 8.08 -4.90
CA VAL A 111 9.07 8.31 -6.36
C VAL A 111 8.30 7.21 -7.10
N ALA A 112 7.00 7.40 -7.23
CA ALA A 112 6.11 6.50 -7.95
C ALA A 112 5.88 6.93 -9.42
N LEU A 113 6.19 8.18 -9.75
CA LEU A 113 5.99 8.77 -11.08
C LEU A 113 7.32 9.19 -11.70
N ILE A 114 7.46 8.95 -13.00
CA ILE A 114 8.60 9.39 -13.82
C ILE A 114 8.08 10.10 -15.06
N ASP A 115 8.88 10.97 -15.66
CA ASP A 115 8.58 11.54 -16.98
C ASP A 115 9.01 10.59 -18.13
N ALA A 116 8.78 11.00 -19.36
CA ALA A 116 9.17 10.24 -20.54
C ALA A 116 10.70 10.06 -20.70
N ASN A 117 11.52 10.82 -19.98
CA ASN A 117 12.99 10.67 -19.96
C ASN A 117 13.46 9.81 -18.77
N ALA A 118 12.55 9.13 -18.08
CA ALA A 118 12.81 8.37 -16.86
C ALA A 118 13.24 9.23 -15.65
N THR A 119 12.98 10.53 -15.69
CA THR A 119 13.29 11.44 -14.58
C THR A 119 12.19 11.36 -13.53
N PRO A 120 12.51 11.22 -12.23
CA PRO A 120 11.52 11.25 -11.15
C PRO A 120 10.70 12.53 -11.15
N VAL A 121 9.37 12.39 -11.02
CA VAL A 121 8.44 13.52 -10.90
C VAL A 121 7.86 13.53 -9.49
N PRO A 122 8.24 14.49 -8.64
CA PRO A 122 7.81 14.57 -7.25
C PRO A 122 6.41 15.19 -7.14
N LEU A 123 5.36 14.46 -7.51
CA LEU A 123 3.97 14.85 -7.27
C LEU A 123 3.42 14.15 -6.04
N ASP A 124 2.67 14.89 -5.26
CA ASP A 124 1.98 14.37 -4.08
C ASP A 124 0.66 13.70 -4.49
N LEU A 125 0.65 12.38 -4.52
CA LEU A 125 -0.54 11.59 -4.85
C LEU A 125 -1.68 11.74 -3.83
N TYR A 126 -1.41 12.32 -2.66
CA TYR A 126 -2.41 12.64 -1.63
C TYR A 126 -2.94 14.07 -1.73
N ASP A 127 -2.47 14.87 -2.70
CA ASP A 127 -3.03 16.18 -2.99
C ASP A 127 -4.31 16.03 -3.80
N ILE A 128 -5.45 16.37 -3.21
CA ILE A 128 -6.76 16.31 -3.88
C ILE A 128 -6.82 17.21 -5.12
N ASP A 129 -6.09 18.32 -5.12
CA ASP A 129 -6.05 19.24 -6.27
C ASP A 129 -5.37 18.60 -7.48
N LEU A 130 -4.42 17.70 -7.28
CA LEU A 130 -3.82 16.91 -8.36
C LEU A 130 -4.90 16.10 -9.11
N TRP A 131 -5.75 15.38 -8.37
CA TRP A 131 -6.83 14.54 -8.95
C TRP A 131 -7.90 15.39 -9.62
N MET A 132 -8.29 16.49 -8.99
CA MET A 132 -9.32 17.38 -9.51
C MET A 132 -8.88 18.12 -10.77
N LYS A 133 -7.71 18.78 -10.75
CA LYS A 133 -7.20 19.57 -11.88
C LYS A 133 -6.96 18.71 -13.12
N ASN A 134 -6.49 17.47 -12.91
CA ASN A 134 -6.21 16.55 -14.02
C ASN A 134 -7.44 15.70 -14.39
N ARG A 135 -8.58 15.89 -13.73
CA ARG A 135 -9.84 15.18 -14.01
C ARG A 135 -9.67 13.65 -13.95
N TRP A 136 -9.00 13.18 -12.90
CA TRP A 136 -8.78 11.76 -12.67
C TRP A 136 -9.87 11.13 -11.81
N SER A 137 -10.10 9.80 -11.95
CA SER A 137 -11.03 9.04 -11.14
C SER A 137 -12.47 9.59 -11.17
N VAL A 138 -13.07 9.85 -10.01
CA VAL A 138 -14.42 10.43 -9.84
C VAL A 138 -14.56 11.86 -10.37
N PHE A 139 -13.46 12.51 -10.74
CA PHE A 139 -13.44 13.85 -11.34
C PHE A 139 -13.35 13.83 -12.87
N SER A 140 -13.28 12.64 -13.50
CA SER A 140 -13.19 12.51 -14.94
C SER A 140 -14.50 12.85 -15.64
N GLU A 141 -14.40 13.41 -16.86
CA GLU A 141 -15.58 13.69 -17.69
C GLU A 141 -16.42 12.42 -17.94
N GLN A 142 -15.74 11.29 -18.14
CA GLN A 142 -16.40 10.01 -18.33
C GLN A 142 -17.24 9.59 -17.12
N THR A 143 -16.74 9.76 -15.91
CA THR A 143 -17.48 9.49 -14.66
C THR A 143 -18.64 10.47 -14.50
N GLN A 144 -18.41 11.76 -14.77
CA GLN A 144 -19.45 12.80 -14.69
C GLN A 144 -20.60 12.53 -15.66
N ALA A 145 -20.31 12.04 -16.86
CA ALA A 145 -21.33 11.71 -17.87
C ALA A 145 -22.17 10.48 -17.50
N ARG A 146 -21.63 9.58 -16.68
CA ARG A 146 -22.30 8.31 -16.28
C ARG A 146 -23.09 8.41 -14.98
N MET A 147 -22.73 9.32 -14.09
CA MET A 147 -23.29 9.38 -12.74
C MET A 147 -24.35 10.46 -12.61
N HIS A 148 -25.43 10.15 -11.88
CA HIS A 148 -26.38 11.18 -11.49
C HIS A 148 -25.71 12.21 -10.59
N PRO A 149 -25.99 13.55 -10.71
CA PRO A 149 -25.28 14.62 -9.99
C PRO A 149 -25.15 14.42 -8.47
N ARG A 150 -26.22 13.93 -7.81
CA ARG A 150 -26.19 13.63 -6.36
C ARG A 150 -25.23 12.50 -6.02
N ALA A 151 -25.23 11.43 -6.82
CA ALA A 151 -24.33 10.30 -6.62
C ALA A 151 -22.87 10.69 -6.88
N LEU A 152 -22.62 11.51 -7.90
CA LEU A 152 -21.31 12.07 -8.21
C LEU A 152 -20.78 12.92 -7.06
N ALA A 153 -21.58 13.84 -6.52
CA ALA A 153 -21.18 14.67 -5.38
C ALA A 153 -20.83 13.82 -4.15
N ALA A 154 -21.62 12.76 -3.87
CA ALA A 154 -21.33 11.82 -2.79
C ALA A 154 -20.03 11.05 -3.04
N ALA A 155 -19.81 10.55 -4.25
CA ALA A 155 -18.59 9.82 -4.64
C ALA A 155 -17.33 10.71 -4.51
N GLN A 156 -17.43 11.98 -4.92
CA GLN A 156 -16.35 12.94 -4.75
C GLN A 156 -16.06 13.27 -3.28
N ALA A 157 -17.09 13.34 -2.43
CA ALA A 157 -16.92 13.53 -1.01
C ALA A 157 -16.23 12.32 -0.34
N VAL A 158 -16.64 11.09 -0.71
CA VAL A 158 -16.00 9.86 -0.24
C VAL A 158 -14.54 9.79 -0.70
N PHE A 159 -14.25 10.15 -1.94
CA PHE A 159 -12.88 10.20 -2.45
C PHE A 159 -11.99 11.13 -1.63
N ARG A 160 -12.43 12.36 -1.37
CA ARG A 160 -11.70 13.34 -0.57
C ARG A 160 -11.41 12.80 0.84
N ASN A 161 -12.44 12.28 1.49
CA ASN A 161 -12.31 11.71 2.83
C ASN A 161 -11.33 10.52 2.86
N ASN A 162 -11.48 9.57 1.94
CA ASN A 162 -10.59 8.40 1.88
C ASN A 162 -9.13 8.80 1.60
N LEU A 163 -8.92 9.78 0.71
CA LEU A 163 -7.58 10.29 0.40
C LEU A 163 -6.91 10.95 1.62
N GLU A 164 -7.66 11.78 2.35
CA GLU A 164 -7.19 12.42 3.58
C GLU A 164 -6.88 11.40 4.68
N GLN A 165 -7.78 10.44 4.91
CA GLN A 165 -7.57 9.36 5.88
C GLN A 165 -6.33 8.52 5.52
N ALA A 166 -6.17 8.20 4.25
CA ALA A 166 -5.02 7.45 3.77
C ALA A 166 -3.72 8.24 3.89
N ARG A 167 -3.74 9.57 3.67
CA ARG A 167 -2.57 10.43 3.93
C ARG A 167 -2.14 10.31 5.39
N HIS A 168 -3.06 10.43 6.34
CA HIS A 168 -2.76 10.31 7.77
C HIS A 168 -2.23 8.91 8.11
N PHE A 169 -2.89 7.88 7.61
CA PHE A 169 -2.51 6.49 7.83
C PHE A 169 -1.10 6.19 7.30
N GLN A 170 -0.82 6.55 6.07
CA GLN A 170 0.47 6.30 5.42
C GLN A 170 1.59 7.18 5.99
N THR A 171 1.29 8.43 6.37
CA THR A 171 2.26 9.29 7.05
C THR A 171 2.65 8.70 8.41
N ALA A 172 1.69 8.16 9.16
CA ALA A 172 1.97 7.45 10.41
C ALA A 172 2.85 6.22 10.19
N LEU A 173 2.53 5.40 9.18
CA LEU A 173 3.30 4.21 8.85
C LEU A 173 4.70 4.53 8.25
N ALA A 174 4.93 5.72 7.74
CA ALA A 174 6.24 6.17 7.28
C ALA A 174 7.19 6.55 8.44
N VAL A 175 6.66 6.75 9.65
CA VAL A 175 7.47 6.97 10.86
C VAL A 175 8.08 5.65 11.30
N PRO A 176 9.40 5.59 11.55
CA PRO A 176 10.03 4.39 12.07
C PRO A 176 9.41 3.94 13.37
N MET A 177 9.14 2.63 13.47
CA MET A 177 8.61 2.03 14.68
C MET A 177 9.69 2.00 15.76
N PRO A 178 9.38 2.39 17.01
CA PRO A 178 10.28 2.16 18.12
C PRO A 178 10.57 0.67 18.33
N ASP A 179 11.63 0.37 19.06
CA ASP A 179 11.93 -1.00 19.45
C ASP A 179 10.72 -1.64 20.14
N THR A 180 10.41 -2.85 19.73
CA THR A 180 9.28 -3.63 20.24
C THR A 180 9.72 -5.06 20.51
N PRO A 181 9.17 -5.71 21.56
CA PRO A 181 9.41 -7.13 21.80
C PRO A 181 8.66 -8.05 20.82
N THR A 182 7.87 -7.49 19.91
CA THR A 182 7.17 -8.26 18.87
C THR A 182 8.13 -8.66 17.75
N GLU A 183 8.25 -9.95 17.50
CA GLU A 183 9.00 -10.46 16.35
C GLU A 183 8.21 -10.28 15.07
N VAL A 184 8.83 -9.68 14.06
CA VAL A 184 8.19 -9.42 12.76
C VAL A 184 8.81 -10.27 11.68
N ALA A 185 7.99 -11.01 10.93
CA ALA A 185 8.40 -11.74 9.74
C ALA A 185 7.70 -11.21 8.48
N LEU A 186 8.47 -11.06 7.41
CA LEU A 186 7.98 -10.63 6.10
C LEU A 186 8.06 -11.78 5.10
N PHE A 187 6.95 -12.02 4.40
CA PHE A 187 6.88 -12.99 3.30
C PHE A 187 6.30 -12.32 2.06
N GLY A 188 6.76 -12.71 0.89
CA GLY A 188 6.23 -12.18 -0.37
C GLY A 188 6.61 -13.00 -1.59
N GLY A 189 5.99 -12.70 -2.71
CA GLY A 189 6.38 -13.22 -4.01
C GLY A 189 7.38 -12.32 -4.72
N ASP A 190 8.27 -12.90 -5.56
CA ASP A 190 9.28 -12.10 -6.27
C ASP A 190 9.55 -12.56 -7.71
N CYS A 191 8.78 -13.49 -8.25
CA CYS A 191 9.00 -14.00 -9.61
C CYS A 191 8.03 -13.44 -10.67
N SER A 192 7.07 -12.62 -10.27
CA SER A 192 6.18 -11.93 -11.20
C SER A 192 6.68 -10.51 -11.50
N GLN A 193 6.65 -10.12 -12.78
CA GLN A 193 6.82 -8.71 -13.12
C GLN A 193 5.64 -7.92 -12.58
N THR A 194 5.92 -6.98 -11.69
CA THR A 194 4.92 -6.22 -10.94
C THR A 194 5.07 -4.73 -11.25
N GLU A 195 4.01 -4.06 -11.58
CA GLU A 195 4.04 -2.60 -11.83
C GLU A 195 4.61 -1.87 -10.60
N SER A 196 5.61 -1.02 -10.85
CA SER A 196 6.37 -0.33 -9.79
C SER A 196 6.30 1.20 -9.93
N ARG A 197 6.09 1.70 -11.14
CA ARG A 197 6.02 3.13 -11.47
C ARG A 197 5.00 3.38 -12.58
N ALA A 198 4.66 4.67 -12.77
CA ALA A 198 3.91 5.12 -13.94
C ALA A 198 4.65 6.29 -14.63
N VAL A 199 4.53 6.39 -15.95
CA VAL A 199 4.98 7.57 -16.69
C VAL A 199 3.89 8.63 -16.63
N LEU A 200 4.29 9.83 -16.23
CA LEU A 200 3.46 11.02 -16.26
C LEU A 200 3.74 11.80 -17.54
N GLU A 201 2.74 11.99 -18.38
CA GLU A 201 2.83 12.74 -19.62
C GLU A 201 1.91 13.96 -19.61
N GLY A 202 2.27 15.00 -20.37
CA GLY A 202 1.46 16.22 -20.49
C GLY A 202 1.90 17.33 -19.56
N THR A 203 0.97 18.22 -19.25
CA THR A 203 1.17 19.39 -18.39
C THR A 203 0.12 19.45 -17.29
N SER A 204 0.36 20.25 -16.25
CA SER A 204 -0.61 20.44 -15.17
C SER A 204 -1.99 20.80 -15.68
N GLY A 205 -3.01 20.09 -15.23
CA GLY A 205 -4.40 20.20 -15.70
C GLY A 205 -4.77 19.25 -16.84
N SER A 206 -3.77 18.56 -17.43
CA SER A 206 -3.98 17.55 -18.50
C SER A 206 -3.00 16.38 -18.39
N TYR A 207 -2.50 16.08 -17.21
CA TYR A 207 -1.60 14.94 -17.00
C TYR A 207 -2.30 13.62 -17.33
N HIS A 208 -1.58 12.76 -18.02
CA HIS A 208 -1.93 11.38 -18.30
C HIS A 208 -0.95 10.43 -17.62
N LEU A 209 -1.46 9.35 -17.01
CA LEU A 209 -0.66 8.29 -16.41
C LEU A 209 -0.62 7.07 -17.33
N ALA A 210 0.58 6.64 -17.68
CA ALA A 210 0.82 5.39 -18.41
C ALA A 210 1.46 4.37 -17.45
N PHE A 211 0.83 3.22 -17.27
CA PHE A 211 1.27 2.13 -16.38
C PHE A 211 1.97 1.00 -17.14
N SER A 212 1.89 1.01 -18.45
CA SER A 212 2.54 0.07 -19.34
C SER A 212 3.09 0.78 -20.56
N GLU A 213 4.04 0.12 -21.23
CA GLU A 213 4.74 0.72 -22.37
C GLU A 213 3.80 1.10 -23.51
N ASP A 214 2.77 0.31 -23.77
CA ASP A 214 1.76 0.55 -24.83
C ASP A 214 0.88 1.77 -24.54
N GLN A 215 0.74 2.20 -23.31
CA GLN A 215 -0.02 3.39 -22.91
C GLN A 215 0.78 4.69 -23.08
N ILE A 216 2.13 4.61 -23.23
CA ILE A 216 2.99 5.78 -23.38
C ILE A 216 2.82 6.39 -24.76
N ARG A 217 2.42 7.67 -24.82
CA ARG A 217 2.17 8.42 -26.06
C ARG A 217 3.44 8.93 -26.71
N VAL A 218 4.41 9.37 -25.91
CA VAL A 218 5.70 9.93 -26.37
C VAL A 218 6.84 9.08 -25.84
N ARG A 219 7.30 8.13 -26.67
CA ARG A 219 8.40 7.24 -26.30
C ARG A 219 9.75 7.84 -26.68
N ARG A 220 10.75 7.63 -25.85
CA ARG A 220 12.16 7.95 -26.10
C ARG A 220 12.89 6.70 -26.53
N GLN A 221 13.71 6.80 -27.58
CA GLN A 221 14.40 5.64 -28.18
C GLN A 221 15.39 4.95 -27.24
N ASN A 222 15.98 5.70 -26.30
CA ASN A 222 17.03 5.19 -25.38
C ASN A 222 16.48 4.83 -24.00
N VAL A 223 15.16 4.69 -23.82
CA VAL A 223 14.52 4.38 -22.55
C VAL A 223 13.86 3.01 -22.62
N ASN A 224 14.28 2.09 -21.76
CA ASN A 224 13.63 0.78 -21.59
C ASN A 224 12.48 0.89 -20.58
N TYR A 225 11.31 1.32 -21.07
CA TYR A 225 10.14 1.52 -20.23
C TYR A 225 9.66 0.24 -19.54
N ARG A 226 9.82 -0.91 -20.18
CA ARG A 226 9.44 -2.20 -19.59
C ARG A 226 10.17 -2.47 -18.26
N GLU A 227 11.48 -2.22 -18.23
CA GLU A 227 12.28 -2.37 -16.99
C GLU A 227 12.01 -1.26 -15.98
N LEU A 228 11.72 -0.04 -16.45
CA LEU A 228 11.46 1.10 -15.57
C LEU A 228 10.10 1.03 -14.87
N LEU A 229 9.08 0.49 -15.55
CA LEU A 229 7.72 0.44 -15.06
C LEU A 229 7.42 -0.80 -14.22
N SER A 230 8.29 -1.81 -14.24
CA SER A 230 8.08 -3.05 -13.49
C SER A 230 9.28 -3.42 -12.63
N ALA A 231 9.02 -4.21 -11.60
CA ALA A 231 10.02 -4.78 -10.71
C ALA A 231 9.60 -6.20 -10.29
N PRO A 232 10.52 -7.03 -9.79
CA PRO A 232 10.15 -8.31 -9.19
C PRO A 232 9.13 -8.15 -8.06
N GLY A 233 8.13 -9.02 -8.03
CA GLY A 233 7.09 -9.02 -6.99
C GLY A 233 6.13 -10.19 -7.15
N ASP A 234 4.94 -10.05 -6.62
CA ASP A 234 3.89 -11.06 -6.63
C ASP A 234 2.74 -10.77 -7.63
N GLY A 235 2.91 -9.75 -8.46
CA GLY A 235 1.91 -9.24 -9.41
C GLY A 235 1.05 -8.10 -8.88
N LEU A 236 1.05 -7.81 -7.57
CA LEU A 236 0.38 -6.64 -6.97
C LEU A 236 1.32 -5.80 -6.09
N VAL A 237 2.26 -6.44 -5.43
CA VAL A 237 3.20 -5.81 -4.51
C VAL A 237 4.61 -6.15 -4.96
N THR A 238 5.45 -5.15 -5.15
CA THR A 238 6.85 -5.38 -5.49
C THR A 238 7.60 -5.96 -4.29
N ARG A 239 8.65 -6.76 -4.55
CA ARG A 239 9.55 -7.27 -3.52
C ARG A 239 10.08 -6.15 -2.62
N GLU A 240 10.42 -5.02 -3.21
CA GLU A 240 10.87 -3.85 -2.49
C GLU A 240 9.83 -3.35 -1.50
N SER A 241 8.59 -3.14 -1.95
CA SER A 241 7.50 -2.70 -1.09
C SER A 241 7.20 -3.72 0.01
N ALA A 242 7.15 -5.02 -0.31
CA ALA A 242 6.92 -6.07 0.67
C ALA A 242 8.04 -6.16 1.72
N SER A 243 9.30 -5.91 1.34
CA SER A 243 10.45 -5.97 2.25
C SER A 243 10.53 -4.81 3.23
N ALA A 244 9.68 -3.80 3.11
CA ALA A 244 9.71 -2.56 3.89
C ALA A 244 11.04 -1.78 3.83
N ARG A 245 11.92 -2.16 2.95
CA ARG A 245 13.19 -1.47 2.73
C ARG A 245 12.94 -0.38 1.71
N LYS A 246 13.09 0.89 2.12
CA LYS A 246 13.12 1.97 1.14
C LYS A 246 14.18 1.64 0.11
N ALA A 247 13.77 1.49 -1.14
CA ALA A 247 14.70 1.50 -2.23
C ALA A 247 15.50 2.78 -2.13
N PHE A 248 16.70 2.72 -2.64
CA PHE A 248 17.58 3.85 -2.78
C PHE A 248 16.75 5.08 -3.13
N ASP A 249 16.65 6.02 -2.20
CA ASP A 249 16.24 7.35 -2.57
C ASP A 249 17.36 7.91 -3.45
N TYR A 250 17.19 7.77 -4.77
CA TYR A 250 18.15 8.28 -5.75
C TYR A 250 18.36 9.80 -5.63
N LEU A 251 17.53 10.47 -4.82
CA LEU A 251 17.57 11.90 -4.59
C LEU A 251 18.19 12.29 -3.25
N SER A 252 18.35 11.34 -2.33
CA SER A 252 19.04 11.61 -1.08
C SER A 252 20.13 10.57 -0.81
N ALA A 253 21.34 11.02 -0.52
CA ALA A 253 22.45 10.19 -0.06
C ALA A 253 22.24 9.69 1.39
N ALA A 254 21.03 9.75 1.92
CA ALA A 254 20.72 9.35 3.27
C ALA A 254 20.75 7.82 3.43
N PRO A 255 21.25 7.30 4.56
CA PRO A 255 21.26 5.88 4.83
C PRO A 255 19.83 5.32 4.85
N ARG A 256 19.67 4.07 4.40
CA ARG A 256 18.39 3.35 4.41
C ARG A 256 17.87 3.29 5.85
N GLN A 257 16.75 3.95 6.12
CA GLN A 257 16.08 3.85 7.40
C GLN A 257 15.10 2.68 7.34
N GLU A 258 15.29 1.67 8.20
CA GLU A 258 14.31 0.60 8.38
C GLU A 258 13.05 1.18 9.02
N LEU A 259 11.88 0.83 8.47
CA LEU A 259 10.61 1.30 9.02
C LEU A 259 10.24 0.61 10.34
N PHE A 260 10.74 -0.62 10.54
CA PHE A 260 10.53 -1.42 11.76
C PHE A 260 11.54 -2.58 11.80
N PRO A 261 11.84 -3.11 13.00
CA PRO A 261 12.70 -4.28 13.14
C PRO A 261 12.09 -5.50 12.45
N VAL A 262 12.88 -6.26 11.71
CA VAL A 262 12.44 -7.48 11.02
C VAL A 262 13.33 -8.63 11.41
N ALA A 263 12.74 -9.67 12.02
CA ALA A 263 13.44 -10.89 12.42
C ALA A 263 13.71 -11.81 11.22
N GLN A 264 12.78 -11.88 10.27
CA GLN A 264 12.89 -12.75 9.09
C GLN A 264 12.27 -12.09 7.85
N THR A 265 12.94 -12.25 6.70
CA THR A 265 12.39 -11.89 5.38
C THR A 265 12.59 -13.04 4.42
N THR A 266 11.49 -13.53 3.82
CA THR A 266 11.52 -14.67 2.91
C THR A 266 10.68 -14.38 1.66
N PHE A 267 11.28 -14.56 0.49
CA PHE A 267 10.59 -14.43 -0.79
C PHE A 267 10.57 -15.78 -1.51
N PHE A 268 9.49 -16.04 -2.24
CA PHE A 268 9.28 -17.26 -3.00
C PHE A 268 8.45 -16.99 -4.25
N CYS A 269 8.47 -17.94 -5.19
CA CYS A 269 7.76 -17.78 -6.46
C CYS A 269 6.27 -18.07 -6.29
N GLU A 270 5.45 -17.03 -6.12
CA GLU A 270 4.00 -17.15 -6.05
C GLU A 270 3.32 -15.83 -6.38
N ARG A 271 2.07 -15.89 -6.84
CA ARG A 271 1.20 -14.74 -7.09
C ARG A 271 0.50 -14.29 -5.82
N HIS A 272 0.22 -13.00 -5.71
CA HIS A 272 -0.37 -12.35 -4.54
C HIS A 272 -1.58 -13.11 -3.93
N SER A 273 -2.54 -13.49 -4.78
CA SER A 273 -3.77 -14.17 -4.33
C SER A 273 -3.55 -15.62 -3.88
N LEU A 274 -2.42 -16.22 -4.19
CA LEU A 274 -2.09 -17.61 -3.91
C LEU A 274 -1.04 -17.78 -2.80
N LEU A 275 -0.46 -16.67 -2.31
CA LEU A 275 0.61 -16.69 -1.31
C LEU A 275 0.25 -17.53 -0.07
N THR A 276 -0.98 -17.41 0.44
CA THR A 276 -1.42 -18.15 1.64
C THR A 276 -1.51 -19.65 1.44
N GLY A 277 -1.74 -20.11 0.20
CA GLY A 277 -1.83 -21.53 -0.18
C GLY A 277 -0.49 -22.17 -0.48
N ASN A 278 0.59 -21.41 -0.55
CA ASN A 278 1.89 -21.91 -0.94
C ASN A 278 2.52 -22.78 0.17
N PRO A 279 2.91 -24.05 -0.09
CA PRO A 279 3.44 -24.93 0.96
C PRO A 279 4.77 -24.44 1.56
N PHE A 280 5.60 -23.75 0.77
CA PHE A 280 6.85 -23.19 1.26
C PHE A 280 6.58 -22.09 2.31
N PHE A 281 5.61 -21.21 2.04
CA PHE A 281 5.15 -20.25 3.01
C PHE A 281 4.64 -20.93 4.28
N GLN A 282 3.74 -21.90 4.15
CA GLN A 282 3.11 -22.58 5.28
C GLN A 282 4.16 -23.24 6.19
N ASN A 283 5.15 -23.92 5.62
CA ASN A 283 6.22 -24.56 6.38
C ASN A 283 7.10 -23.53 7.12
N ASN A 284 7.48 -22.42 6.46
CA ASN A 284 8.27 -21.38 7.10
C ASN A 284 7.46 -20.61 8.15
N LEU A 285 6.16 -20.42 7.94
CA LEU A 285 5.25 -19.85 8.94
C LEU A 285 5.20 -20.70 10.20
N LEU A 286 4.99 -22.02 10.06
CA LEU A 286 4.97 -22.95 11.20
C LEU A 286 6.30 -22.93 11.94
N TYR A 287 7.41 -22.95 11.21
CA TYR A 287 8.73 -22.81 11.82
C TYR A 287 8.86 -21.53 12.64
N PHE A 288 8.51 -20.38 12.05
CA PHE A 288 8.59 -19.08 12.73
C PHE A 288 7.68 -18.98 13.97
N ILE A 289 6.50 -19.62 13.94
CA ILE A 289 5.54 -19.53 15.06
C ILE A 289 5.92 -20.47 16.21
N PHE A 290 6.59 -21.59 15.95
CA PHE A 290 6.87 -22.59 16.99
C PHE A 290 8.33 -22.59 17.49
N HIS A 291 9.22 -21.86 16.85
CA HIS A 291 10.62 -21.70 17.24
C HIS A 291 10.99 -20.25 17.50
#